data_4aacd6edf5ba05cba96dd1b60f535ced
#
_entry.id   4aacd6edf5ba05cba96dd1b60f535ced
#
_cell.length_a   1.000
_cell.length_b   1.000
_cell.length_c   1.000
_cell.angle_alpha   90.00
_cell.angle_beta   90.00
_cell.angle_gamma   90.00
#
_symmetry.space_group_name_H-M   'P 1'
#
loop_
_entity.id
_entity.type
_entity.pdbx_description
1 polymer ?
#
loop_
_entity_poly.entity_id
_entity_poly.type
_entity_poly.pdbx_seq_one_letter_code
_entity_poly.pdbx_strand_id
1 'polypeptide(L)'
;MKKFFGLVLLGLLAFSCKDKTVRHVQKVAYYHADTDLPWVIYYYDVVGKDSTCVEERWFHENGVLELEGKIVDNQREGEFKGYFPSGELMSVGKFVKGKREGKGVIYYENGQVNVENEYRNGKPYGIWKKYDEDGNLIMVGDAKDVINLLG
;
A
#
# COMPACT_ATOMS: atom_id res chain seq x y z
N MET A 1 25.65 -3.56 -13.12
CA MET A 1 26.38 -2.51 -12.36
C MET A 1 25.43 -1.91 -11.34
N LYS A 2 25.76 -2.05 -10.06
CA LYS A 2 24.92 -1.50 -8.97
C LYS A 2 25.09 0.02 -8.96
N LYS A 3 24.05 0.78 -9.33
CA LYS A 3 24.08 2.24 -9.17
C LYS A 3 23.77 2.62 -7.73
N PHE A 4 24.64 3.43 -7.17
CA PHE A 4 24.63 3.88 -5.78
C PHE A 4 23.63 5.02 -5.55
N PHE A 5 22.95 4.95 -4.42
CA PHE A 5 22.17 5.89 -3.62
C PHE A 5 22.27 7.38 -3.97
N GLY A 6 21.16 7.96 -4.40
CA GLY A 6 20.91 9.39 -4.31
C GLY A 6 19.95 9.70 -3.14
N LEU A 7 20.46 10.38 -2.12
CA LEU A 7 19.66 10.94 -1.03
C LEU A 7 19.03 12.24 -1.53
N VAL A 8 17.73 12.23 -1.84
CA VAL A 8 17.02 13.48 -2.15
C VAL A 8 16.49 14.07 -0.85
N LEU A 9 17.09 15.19 -0.46
CA LEU A 9 16.69 15.96 0.71
C LEU A 9 15.57 16.92 0.31
N LEU A 10 14.34 16.73 0.78
CA LEU A 10 13.26 17.70 0.60
C LEU A 10 12.89 18.34 1.94
N GLY A 11 13.09 19.65 2.00
CA GLY A 11 12.30 20.62 2.75
C GLY A 11 12.40 20.64 4.27
N LEU A 12 13.17 21.60 4.81
CA LEU A 12 13.11 22.05 6.19
C LEU A 12 11.83 22.87 6.44
N LEU A 13 10.97 22.41 7.35
CA LEU A 13 10.04 23.29 8.07
C LEU A 13 10.52 23.39 9.53
N ALA A 14 11.09 24.55 9.86
CA ALA A 14 11.50 24.85 11.23
C ALA A 14 10.31 25.36 12.04
N PHE A 15 9.90 24.61 13.07
CA PHE A 15 9.13 25.16 14.18
C PHE A 15 10.00 25.12 15.44
N SER A 16 10.22 26.32 16.01
CA SER A 16 11.01 26.54 17.19
C SER A 16 10.23 26.20 18.46
N CYS A 17 10.58 25.08 19.06
CA CYS A 17 10.50 24.86 20.50
C CYS A 17 11.46 23.70 20.78
N LYS A 18 12.16 23.66 21.90
CA LYS A 18 13.24 22.72 22.31
C LYS A 18 13.11 21.25 21.89
N ASP A 19 12.49 20.97 20.79
CA ASP A 19 12.10 19.68 20.26
C ASP A 19 13.02 19.22 19.15
N LYS A 20 13.37 17.96 19.23
CA LYS A 20 14.15 17.23 18.22
C LYS A 20 13.52 17.47 16.85
N THR A 21 14.25 18.12 15.94
CA THR A 21 13.77 18.37 14.58
C THR A 21 13.54 17.02 13.88
N VAL A 22 12.31 16.75 13.49
CA VAL A 22 11.96 15.60 12.66
C VAL A 22 12.25 15.96 11.20
N ARG A 23 12.99 15.11 10.52
CA ARG A 23 13.23 15.20 9.06
C ARG A 23 12.53 14.04 8.39
N HIS A 24 11.68 14.33 7.42
CA HIS A 24 11.08 13.32 6.55
C HIS A 24 12.04 13.04 5.40
N VAL A 25 12.50 11.80 5.28
CA VAL A 25 13.48 11.36 4.28
C VAL A 25 12.90 10.21 3.48
N GLN A 26 12.96 10.32 2.14
CA GLN A 26 12.65 9.19 1.28
C GLN A 26 13.91 8.42 0.92
N LYS A 27 13.80 7.10 0.80
CA LYS A 27 14.87 6.21 0.35
C LYS A 27 14.32 5.26 -0.70
N VAL A 28 14.84 5.34 -1.92
CA VAL A 28 14.54 4.36 -2.96
C VAL A 28 15.21 3.05 -2.57
N ALA A 29 14.41 2.00 -2.39
CA ALA A 29 14.90 0.68 -2.02
C ALA A 29 15.22 -0.17 -3.26
N TYR A 30 14.35 -0.09 -4.28
CA TYR A 30 14.48 -0.87 -5.51
C TYR A 30 14.10 -0.02 -6.72
N TYR A 31 14.69 -0.34 -7.87
CA TYR A 31 14.36 0.19 -9.19
C TYR A 31 13.80 -0.92 -10.08
N HIS A 32 12.96 -0.60 -11.03
CA HIS A 32 12.56 -1.52 -12.08
C HIS A 32 13.78 -1.93 -12.91
N ALA A 33 13.82 -3.18 -13.38
CA ALA A 33 15.01 -3.80 -13.94
C ALA A 33 15.57 -3.03 -15.18
N ASP A 34 14.68 -2.53 -16.02
CA ASP A 34 15.00 -1.94 -17.33
C ASP A 34 14.80 -0.43 -17.38
N THR A 35 14.50 0.21 -16.24
CA THR A 35 14.26 1.65 -16.15
C THR A 35 15.02 2.27 -14.98
N ASP A 36 15.17 3.60 -14.99
CA ASP A 36 15.65 4.36 -13.83
C ASP A 36 14.48 4.77 -12.88
N LEU A 37 13.26 4.26 -13.12
CA LEU A 37 12.09 4.55 -12.28
C LEU A 37 12.13 3.75 -10.99
N PRO A 38 11.83 4.36 -9.84
CA PRO A 38 11.75 3.65 -8.58
C PRO A 38 10.62 2.63 -8.60
N TRP A 39 10.89 1.43 -8.09
CA TRP A 39 9.87 0.42 -7.84
C TRP A 39 9.34 0.53 -6.41
N VAL A 40 10.23 0.70 -5.40
CA VAL A 40 9.83 0.82 -3.99
C VAL A 40 10.53 1.99 -3.35
N ILE A 41 9.76 2.86 -2.70
CA ILE A 41 10.27 3.97 -1.88
C ILE A 41 9.77 3.79 -0.45
N TYR A 42 10.68 3.85 0.51
CA TYR A 42 10.36 3.96 1.93
C TYR A 42 10.54 5.39 2.41
N TYR A 43 9.64 5.84 3.27
CA TYR A 43 9.70 7.14 3.93
C TYR A 43 10.07 6.95 5.40
N TYR A 44 10.97 7.79 5.87
CA TYR A 44 11.50 7.71 7.23
C TYR A 44 11.35 9.04 7.95
N ASP A 45 10.96 8.96 9.23
CA ASP A 45 11.16 10.05 10.17
C ASP A 45 12.53 9.89 10.82
N VAL A 46 13.34 10.95 10.76
CA VAL A 46 14.70 10.97 11.30
C VAL A 46 14.78 11.99 12.44
N VAL A 47 15.17 11.52 13.62
CA VAL A 47 15.34 12.33 14.83
C VAL A 47 16.75 12.10 15.37
N GLY A 48 17.64 13.08 15.16
CA GLY A 48 19.04 12.93 15.54
C GLY A 48 19.75 11.86 14.71
N LYS A 49 20.12 10.72 15.35
CA LYS A 49 20.73 9.57 14.68
C LYS A 49 19.74 8.42 14.41
N ASP A 50 18.55 8.52 14.98
CA ASP A 50 17.52 7.47 14.86
C ASP A 50 16.67 7.71 13.61
N SER A 51 16.31 6.64 12.93
CA SER A 51 15.42 6.67 11.76
C SER A 51 14.37 5.59 11.88
N THR A 52 13.10 5.95 11.67
CA THR A 52 11.96 5.04 11.73
C THR A 52 11.23 5.06 10.41
N CYS A 53 11.03 3.90 9.78
CA CYS A 53 10.20 3.78 8.60
C CYS A 53 8.74 4.03 8.98
N VAL A 54 8.08 4.96 8.28
CA VAL A 54 6.70 5.39 8.58
C VAL A 54 5.72 5.14 7.43
N GLU A 55 6.22 4.95 6.22
CA GLU A 55 5.38 4.72 5.03
C GLU A 55 6.17 3.95 3.97
N GLU A 56 5.46 3.13 3.19
CA GLU A 56 5.98 2.54 1.96
C GLU A 56 5.11 2.93 0.77
N ARG A 57 5.76 3.12 -0.39
CA ARG A 57 5.12 3.30 -1.69
C ARG A 57 5.77 2.40 -2.73
N TRP A 58 4.92 1.75 -3.51
CA TRP A 58 5.31 0.91 -4.64
C TRP A 58 4.80 1.55 -5.92
N PHE A 59 5.53 1.37 -7.01
CA PHE A 59 5.23 2.01 -8.29
C PHE A 59 5.25 0.97 -9.41
N HIS A 60 4.30 1.08 -10.32
CA HIS A 60 4.31 0.36 -11.58
C HIS A 60 5.50 0.76 -12.47
N GLU A 61 5.80 -0.05 -13.49
CA GLU A 61 6.88 0.24 -14.45
C GLU A 61 6.70 1.56 -15.20
N ASN A 62 5.47 2.05 -15.33
CA ASN A 62 5.16 3.35 -15.92
C ASN A 62 5.32 4.53 -14.93
N GLY A 63 5.75 4.27 -13.68
CA GLY A 63 5.94 5.26 -12.64
C GLY A 63 4.66 5.69 -11.89
N VAL A 64 3.51 5.12 -12.22
CA VAL A 64 2.26 5.35 -11.48
C VAL A 64 2.31 4.61 -10.15
N LEU A 65 1.76 5.23 -9.10
CA LEU A 65 1.65 4.61 -7.79
C LEU A 65 0.87 3.29 -7.88
N GLU A 66 1.43 2.20 -7.34
CA GLU A 66 0.84 0.87 -7.30
C GLU A 66 0.23 0.56 -5.93
N LEU A 67 0.95 0.92 -4.85
CA LEU A 67 0.53 0.65 -3.48
C LEU A 67 1.07 1.73 -2.54
N GLU A 68 0.29 2.10 -1.54
CA GLU A 68 0.76 2.93 -0.44
C GLU A 68 0.13 2.54 0.89
N GLY A 69 0.86 2.82 1.98
CA GLY A 69 0.35 2.64 3.32
C GLY A 69 1.39 2.89 4.41
N LYS A 70 0.92 2.98 5.64
CA LYS A 70 1.74 3.28 6.81
C LYS A 70 2.50 2.07 7.31
N ILE A 71 3.69 2.34 7.83
CA ILE A 71 4.52 1.39 8.56
C ILE A 71 4.64 1.87 10.01
N VAL A 72 4.37 0.97 10.96
CA VAL A 72 4.58 1.17 12.39
C VAL A 72 5.31 -0.05 12.93
N ASP A 73 6.39 0.16 13.69
CA ASP A 73 7.22 -0.91 14.24
C ASP A 73 7.66 -1.95 13.17
N ASN A 74 8.05 -1.46 11.97
CA ASN A 74 8.43 -2.24 10.80
C ASN A 74 7.32 -3.18 10.27
N GLN A 75 6.05 -2.88 10.56
CA GLN A 75 4.89 -3.65 10.11
C GLN A 75 3.87 -2.73 9.45
N ARG A 76 3.15 -3.26 8.45
CA ARG A 76 2.01 -2.57 7.84
C ARG A 76 0.95 -2.31 8.89
N GLU A 77 0.46 -1.05 8.96
CA GLU A 77 -0.55 -0.63 9.92
C GLU A 77 -1.55 0.35 9.32
N GLY A 78 -2.83 0.14 9.57
CA GLY A 78 -3.89 1.00 9.05
C GLY A 78 -4.31 0.68 7.63
N GLU A 79 -4.84 1.68 6.94
CA GLU A 79 -5.33 1.54 5.57
C GLU A 79 -4.19 1.45 4.55
N PHE A 80 -4.34 0.51 3.61
CA PHE A 80 -3.51 0.36 2.43
C PHE A 80 -4.37 0.50 1.18
N LYS A 81 -3.86 1.24 0.19
CA LYS A 81 -4.51 1.45 -1.09
C LYS A 81 -3.64 0.90 -2.20
N GLY A 82 -4.26 0.16 -3.11
CA GLY A 82 -3.65 -0.29 -4.34
C GLY A 82 -4.29 0.39 -5.54
N TYR A 83 -3.52 0.61 -6.61
CA TYR A 83 -3.93 1.33 -7.80
C TYR A 83 -3.57 0.54 -9.06
N PHE A 84 -4.37 0.68 -10.09
CA PHE A 84 -4.08 0.18 -11.43
C PHE A 84 -2.94 0.98 -12.10
N PRO A 85 -2.32 0.45 -13.17
CA PRO A 85 -1.35 1.22 -13.96
C PRO A 85 -1.91 2.50 -14.60
N SER A 86 -3.22 2.62 -14.74
CA SER A 86 -3.94 3.85 -15.13
C SER A 86 -3.97 4.91 -14.04
N GLY A 87 -3.74 4.52 -12.76
CA GLY A 87 -3.86 5.37 -11.58
C GLY A 87 -5.20 5.28 -10.87
N GLU A 88 -6.16 4.56 -11.44
CA GLU A 88 -7.46 4.33 -10.80
C GLU A 88 -7.32 3.42 -9.58
N LEU A 89 -8.16 3.62 -8.56
CA LEU A 89 -8.15 2.84 -7.34
C LEU A 89 -8.52 1.38 -7.62
N MET A 90 -7.60 0.46 -7.32
CA MET A 90 -7.77 -0.98 -7.49
C MET A 90 -8.28 -1.67 -6.21
N SER A 91 -7.77 -1.25 -5.05
CA SER A 91 -8.14 -1.91 -3.80
C SER A 91 -7.93 -1.03 -2.57
N VAL A 92 -8.76 -1.27 -1.56
CA VAL A 92 -8.59 -0.73 -0.21
C VAL A 92 -8.70 -1.87 0.78
N GLY A 93 -7.78 -1.90 1.74
CA GLY A 93 -7.81 -2.88 2.82
C GLY A 93 -7.10 -2.35 4.05
N LYS A 94 -7.28 -3.03 5.17
CA LYS A 94 -6.67 -2.65 6.44
C LYS A 94 -5.66 -3.70 6.90
N PHE A 95 -4.58 -3.23 7.49
CA PHE A 95 -3.59 -4.06 8.18
C PHE A 95 -3.53 -3.69 9.66
N VAL A 96 -3.29 -4.70 10.50
CA VAL A 96 -2.99 -4.57 11.92
C VAL A 96 -1.79 -5.48 12.20
N LYS A 97 -0.69 -4.88 12.66
CA LYS A 97 0.56 -5.60 12.95
C LYS A 97 1.01 -6.51 11.79
N GLY A 98 1.01 -5.98 10.57
CA GLY A 98 1.44 -6.66 9.35
C GLY A 98 0.46 -7.67 8.76
N LYS A 99 -0.73 -7.87 9.37
CA LYS A 99 -1.74 -8.83 8.90
C LYS A 99 -2.97 -8.12 8.39
N ARG A 100 -3.56 -8.62 7.29
CA ARG A 100 -4.86 -8.11 6.82
C ARG A 100 -5.92 -8.31 7.89
N GLU A 101 -6.72 -7.26 8.14
CA GLU A 101 -7.74 -7.25 9.19
C GLU A 101 -8.96 -6.44 8.76
N GLY A 102 -10.16 -6.97 9.01
CA GLY A 102 -11.42 -6.32 8.71
C GLY A 102 -11.79 -6.35 7.23
N LYS A 103 -12.70 -5.47 6.86
CA LYS A 103 -13.25 -5.39 5.51
C LYS A 103 -12.27 -4.75 4.55
N GLY A 104 -12.30 -5.24 3.31
CA GLY A 104 -11.60 -4.67 2.17
C GLY A 104 -12.48 -4.68 0.92
N VAL A 105 -12.09 -3.89 -0.06
CA VAL A 105 -12.78 -3.79 -1.34
C VAL A 105 -11.75 -3.87 -2.47
N ILE A 106 -12.09 -4.61 -3.51
CA ILE A 106 -11.37 -4.61 -4.79
C ILE A 106 -12.32 -4.02 -5.83
N TYR A 107 -11.79 -3.16 -6.68
CA TYR A 107 -12.53 -2.48 -7.72
C TYR A 107 -12.12 -3.00 -9.10
N TYR A 108 -12.98 -2.85 -10.06
CA TYR A 108 -12.65 -2.86 -11.48
C TYR A 108 -12.01 -1.50 -11.87
N GLU A 109 -11.36 -1.46 -13.02
CA GLU A 109 -10.71 -0.24 -13.51
C GLU A 109 -11.73 0.88 -13.87
N ASN A 110 -13.00 0.50 -14.13
CA ASN A 110 -14.11 1.44 -14.30
C ASN A 110 -14.65 2.03 -12.97
N GLY A 111 -14.03 1.68 -11.82
CA GLY A 111 -14.40 2.15 -10.49
C GLY A 111 -15.55 1.39 -9.82
N GLN A 112 -16.20 0.44 -10.50
CA GLN A 112 -17.22 -0.41 -9.89
C GLN A 112 -16.59 -1.42 -8.93
N VAL A 113 -17.34 -1.78 -7.88
CA VAL A 113 -16.90 -2.80 -6.94
C VAL A 113 -16.83 -4.16 -7.66
N ASN A 114 -15.68 -4.83 -7.55
CA ASN A 114 -15.49 -6.20 -8.02
C ASN A 114 -15.71 -7.19 -6.88
N VAL A 115 -14.99 -7.01 -5.75
CA VAL A 115 -15.08 -7.92 -4.59
C VAL A 115 -15.16 -7.14 -3.30
N GLU A 116 -16.16 -7.46 -2.47
CA GLU A 116 -16.16 -7.14 -1.04
C GLU A 116 -15.62 -8.35 -0.28
N ASN A 117 -14.62 -8.14 0.54
CA ASN A 117 -13.94 -9.18 1.30
C ASN A 117 -13.75 -8.79 2.77
N GLU A 118 -13.44 -9.80 3.59
CA GLU A 118 -13.08 -9.59 4.98
C GLU A 118 -11.95 -10.53 5.37
N TYR A 119 -11.06 -10.05 6.24
CA TYR A 119 -9.93 -10.79 6.77
C TYR A 119 -9.92 -10.72 8.28
N ARG A 120 -9.45 -11.80 8.91
CA ARG A 120 -9.17 -11.85 10.35
C ARG A 120 -7.81 -12.50 10.57
N ASN A 121 -6.88 -11.78 11.24
CA ASN A 121 -5.52 -12.23 11.47
C ASN A 121 -4.78 -12.69 10.18
N GLY A 122 -4.99 -12.02 9.07
CA GLY A 122 -4.40 -12.33 7.76
C GLY A 122 -5.07 -13.45 6.98
N LYS A 123 -6.12 -14.08 7.53
CA LYS A 123 -6.86 -15.16 6.88
C LYS A 123 -8.19 -14.65 6.34
N PRO A 124 -8.64 -15.12 5.18
CA PRO A 124 -9.98 -14.85 4.66
C PRO A 124 -11.04 -15.24 5.70
N TYR A 125 -12.03 -14.38 5.88
CA TYR A 125 -13.08 -14.56 6.90
C TYR A 125 -14.43 -14.07 6.40
N GLY A 126 -15.50 -14.64 6.94
CA GLY A 126 -16.87 -14.18 6.74
C GLY A 126 -17.40 -14.43 5.34
N ILE A 127 -18.37 -13.62 4.97
CA ILE A 127 -19.05 -13.71 3.67
C ILE A 127 -18.39 -12.72 2.70
N TRP A 128 -17.97 -13.26 1.57
CA TRP A 128 -17.43 -12.48 0.46
C TRP A 128 -18.50 -12.33 -0.62
N LYS A 129 -18.43 -11.23 -1.36
CA LYS A 129 -19.33 -10.95 -2.48
C LYS A 129 -18.50 -10.56 -3.69
N LYS A 130 -18.92 -11.02 -4.85
CA LYS A 130 -18.37 -10.64 -6.15
C LYS A 130 -19.45 -10.02 -7.02
N TYR A 131 -19.09 -8.98 -7.72
CA TYR A 131 -19.94 -8.23 -8.64
C TYR A 131 -19.35 -8.30 -10.05
N ASP A 132 -20.16 -8.09 -11.06
CA ASP A 132 -19.69 -7.84 -12.43
C ASP A 132 -19.33 -6.35 -12.65
N GLU A 133 -18.86 -6.02 -13.84
CA GLU A 133 -18.47 -4.64 -14.19
C GLU A 133 -19.62 -3.67 -14.27
N ASP A 134 -20.87 -4.15 -14.35
CA ASP A 134 -22.10 -3.37 -14.30
C ASP A 134 -22.61 -3.17 -12.85
N GLY A 135 -21.95 -3.78 -11.86
CA GLY A 135 -22.30 -3.69 -10.44
C GLY A 135 -23.37 -4.70 -9.99
N ASN A 136 -23.70 -5.69 -10.81
CA ASN A 136 -24.65 -6.74 -10.41
C ASN A 136 -23.95 -7.78 -9.54
N LEU A 137 -24.58 -8.21 -8.44
CA LEU A 137 -24.07 -9.27 -7.59
C LEU A 137 -24.12 -10.63 -8.33
N ILE A 138 -22.95 -11.24 -8.56
CA ILE A 138 -22.82 -12.51 -9.29
C ILE A 138 -22.43 -13.68 -8.39
N MET A 139 -21.87 -13.40 -7.21
CA MET A 139 -21.49 -14.44 -6.26
C MET A 139 -21.55 -13.93 -4.82
N VAL A 140 -22.02 -14.79 -3.92
CA VAL A 140 -21.96 -14.56 -2.48
C VAL A 140 -21.73 -15.92 -1.79
N GLY A 141 -20.82 -15.96 -0.83
CA GLY A 141 -20.51 -17.21 -0.14
C GLY A 141 -19.47 -17.05 0.96
N ASP A 142 -19.15 -18.14 1.64
CA ASP A 142 -18.04 -18.16 2.57
C ASP A 142 -16.73 -17.83 1.87
N ALA A 143 -15.85 -17.10 2.55
CA ALA A 143 -14.59 -16.64 1.99
C ALA A 143 -13.75 -17.76 1.35
N LYS A 144 -13.76 -18.97 1.94
CA LYS A 144 -13.00 -20.11 1.42
C LYS A 144 -13.55 -20.61 0.10
N ASP A 145 -14.88 -20.65 -0.03
CA ASP A 145 -15.56 -21.16 -1.23
C ASP A 145 -15.37 -20.15 -2.38
N VAL A 146 -15.54 -18.87 -2.10
CA VAL A 146 -15.36 -17.80 -3.10
C VAL A 146 -13.92 -17.77 -3.62
N ILE A 147 -12.91 -17.88 -2.75
CA ILE A 147 -11.49 -17.88 -3.18
C ILE A 147 -11.19 -19.08 -4.10
N ASN A 148 -11.69 -20.25 -3.78
CA ASN A 148 -11.49 -21.46 -4.62
C ASN A 148 -12.11 -21.33 -6.02
N LEU A 149 -13.08 -20.45 -6.19
CA LEU A 149 -13.73 -20.18 -7.48
C LEU A 149 -13.09 -19.02 -8.25
N LEU A 150 -12.25 -18.20 -7.58
CA LEU A 150 -11.54 -17.06 -8.20
C LEU A 150 -10.14 -17.42 -8.73
N GLY A 151 -9.57 -18.55 -8.29
CA GLY A 151 -8.27 -19.08 -8.72
C GLY A 151 -8.43 -20.10 -9.81
#